data_a9eee86f8a54f46f661e0028cdda1aeb
#
_entry.id   a9eee86f8a54f46f661e0028cdda1aeb
#
_cell.length_a   1.000
_cell.length_b   1.000
_cell.length_c   1.000
_cell.angle_alpha   90.00
_cell.angle_beta   90.00
_cell.angle_gamma   90.00
#
_symmetry.space_group_name_H-M   'P 1'
#
loop_
_entity.id
_entity.type
_entity.pdbx_description
1 polymer ?
#
loop_
_entity_poly.entity_id
_entity_poly.type
_entity_poly.pdbx_seq_one_letter_code
_entity_poly.pdbx_strand_id
1 'polypeptide(L)'
;MTTLITNIKVILTAPEGINLLVVKIETNQPGLVGLGCGTFAYRHLAVKCVVEEYLRPLLVGRDASAIEEVWQLMHQNAYWRNGPIENNAISGIDMALWDIKGKLAGMPLYQLFGGKCREGVAVYRHADGRDIGELCDNVQRYREQGITHIRCQSGGYGGSGYGGGYSDAPGTAPQGAPAGVYLDARRYIRNTIQMFDDVRSRIGFDVELCHDVHGRLQPIDAIRLASELERFELFFLEDAIALEDGEWMRQLRAKTNVPLAQGELFNHPLEWRTLIAERLIDFIRVHLSQIGGITPGRKLQIFAEQFGVRTAWHGPGDMSPLAHAANIHIDLAARNFGVQEWSGTEPPNFVIQPLKGPRDALLDVFPGLPECRRGYVYANDKPGLGVDLDEREAAKYPCDSGVTTWTQTRLADGTLQTP
;
A
#
# COMPACT_ATOMS: atom_id res chain seq x y z
N MET A 1 6.17 -22.67 -29.20
CA MET A 1 5.22 -23.51 -28.41
C MET A 1 4.44 -22.60 -27.50
N THR A 2 3.16 -22.87 -27.28
CA THR A 2 2.32 -22.16 -26.35
C THR A 2 2.76 -22.45 -24.92
N THR A 3 2.87 -21.43 -24.07
CA THR A 3 3.22 -21.55 -22.67
C THR A 3 1.95 -21.81 -21.86
N LEU A 4 1.74 -23.06 -21.45
CA LEU A 4 0.54 -23.45 -20.72
C LEU A 4 0.77 -23.47 -19.22
N ILE A 5 -0.22 -23.01 -18.47
CA ILE A 5 -0.27 -23.13 -17.01
C ILE A 5 -0.44 -24.61 -16.65
N THR A 6 0.49 -25.18 -15.89
CA THR A 6 0.40 -26.59 -15.45
C THR A 6 -0.03 -26.72 -13.99
N ASN A 7 0.27 -25.73 -13.16
CA ASN A 7 -0.13 -25.70 -11.76
C ASN A 7 -0.14 -24.27 -11.22
N ILE A 8 -0.95 -24.03 -10.19
CA ILE A 8 -0.98 -22.79 -9.41
C ILE A 8 -0.99 -23.19 -7.94
N LYS A 9 -0.06 -22.67 -7.14
CA LYS A 9 0.02 -22.92 -5.71
C LYS A 9 0.19 -21.63 -4.92
N VAL A 10 -0.27 -21.66 -3.69
CA VAL A 10 -0.11 -20.56 -2.72
C VAL A 10 0.98 -20.93 -1.73
N ILE A 11 1.88 -19.97 -1.47
CA ILE A 11 2.91 -20.03 -0.44
C ILE A 11 2.60 -18.95 0.58
N LEU A 12 2.41 -19.35 1.84
CA LEU A 12 2.18 -18.45 2.97
C LEU A 12 3.45 -18.30 3.77
N THR A 13 3.83 -17.07 4.10
CA THR A 13 5.02 -16.79 4.91
C THR A 13 4.88 -15.46 5.66
N ALA A 14 5.54 -15.32 6.81
CA ALA A 14 5.50 -14.11 7.63
C ALA A 14 6.89 -13.75 8.18
N PRO A 15 7.90 -13.48 7.34
CA PRO A 15 9.28 -13.27 7.78
C PRO A 15 9.45 -12.08 8.75
N GLU A 16 8.61 -11.05 8.61
CA GLU A 16 8.56 -9.89 9.53
C GLU A 16 7.35 -9.92 10.48
N GLY A 17 6.68 -11.08 10.58
CA GLY A 17 5.48 -11.26 11.39
C GLY A 17 4.21 -10.68 10.77
N ILE A 18 4.26 -10.28 9.50
CA ILE A 18 3.10 -9.89 8.69
C ILE A 18 2.79 -11.03 7.72
N ASN A 19 1.54 -11.46 7.69
CA ASN A 19 1.13 -12.57 6.82
C ASN A 19 1.20 -12.15 5.35
N LEU A 20 2.11 -12.77 4.60
CA LEU A 20 2.26 -12.59 3.17
C LEU A 20 1.72 -13.80 2.41
N LEU A 21 1.11 -13.57 1.26
CA LEU A 21 0.62 -14.58 0.35
C LEU A 21 1.26 -14.42 -1.03
N VAL A 22 2.02 -15.43 -1.44
CA VAL A 22 2.63 -15.51 -2.77
C VAL A 22 1.90 -16.56 -3.59
N VAL A 23 1.55 -16.20 -4.83
CA VAL A 23 1.06 -17.15 -5.84
C VAL A 23 2.22 -17.52 -6.74
N LYS A 24 2.45 -18.82 -6.92
CA LYS A 24 3.40 -19.38 -7.86
C LYS A 24 2.67 -20.13 -8.99
N ILE A 25 2.94 -19.71 -10.22
CA ILE A 25 2.45 -20.39 -11.44
C ILE A 25 3.59 -21.21 -12.03
N GLU A 26 3.33 -22.49 -12.26
CA GLU A 26 4.21 -23.41 -12.97
C GLU A 26 3.72 -23.57 -14.42
N THR A 27 4.65 -23.73 -15.37
CA THR A 27 4.31 -23.85 -16.79
C THR A 27 4.81 -25.16 -17.39
N ASN A 28 4.34 -25.48 -18.60
CA ASN A 28 4.85 -26.61 -19.39
C ASN A 28 6.29 -26.42 -19.91
N GLN A 29 6.91 -25.26 -19.67
CA GLN A 29 8.30 -25.04 -20.01
C GLN A 29 9.17 -25.28 -18.75
N PRO A 30 10.15 -26.22 -18.81
CA PRO A 30 10.98 -26.54 -17.66
C PRO A 30 11.69 -25.31 -17.08
N GLY A 31 11.53 -25.10 -15.76
CA GLY A 31 12.17 -23.98 -15.05
C GLY A 31 11.49 -22.62 -15.22
N LEU A 32 10.50 -22.49 -16.10
CA LEU A 32 9.76 -21.23 -16.23
C LEU A 32 8.59 -21.22 -15.27
N VAL A 33 8.74 -20.39 -14.23
CA VAL A 33 7.71 -20.13 -13.20
C VAL A 33 7.48 -18.65 -13.07
N GLY A 34 6.28 -18.25 -12.66
CA GLY A 34 5.94 -16.87 -12.30
C GLY A 34 5.57 -16.76 -10.84
N LEU A 35 5.89 -15.63 -10.25
CA LEU A 35 5.58 -15.28 -8.86
C LEU A 35 4.74 -14.00 -8.82
N GLY A 36 3.76 -13.95 -7.91
CA GLY A 36 2.93 -12.76 -7.74
C GLY A 36 2.41 -12.61 -6.32
N CYS A 37 2.03 -11.39 -5.98
CA CYS A 37 1.50 -11.04 -4.66
C CYS A 37 -0.02 -11.09 -4.65
N GLY A 38 -0.59 -11.92 -3.76
CA GLY A 38 -2.00 -11.96 -3.44
C GLY A 38 -2.25 -11.64 -1.96
N THR A 39 -1.39 -10.82 -1.36
CA THR A 39 -1.41 -10.57 0.08
C THR A 39 -2.59 -9.72 0.49
N PHE A 40 -3.47 -10.30 1.29
CA PHE A 40 -4.39 -9.61 2.18
C PHE A 40 -4.12 -10.16 3.58
N ALA A 41 -3.24 -9.50 4.32
CA ALA A 41 -2.63 -9.99 5.56
C ALA A 41 -3.67 -10.47 6.59
N TYR A 42 -4.82 -9.79 6.67
CA TYR A 42 -5.88 -10.11 7.64
C TYR A 42 -6.86 -11.20 7.18
N ARG A 43 -6.81 -11.63 5.90
CA ARG A 43 -7.72 -12.64 5.31
C ARG A 43 -6.98 -13.57 4.35
N HIS A 44 -5.70 -13.80 4.57
CA HIS A 44 -4.83 -14.61 3.72
C HIS A 44 -5.35 -16.02 3.46
N LEU A 45 -6.02 -16.68 4.44
CA LEU A 45 -6.60 -18.00 4.26
C LEU A 45 -7.80 -17.98 3.29
N ALA A 46 -8.61 -16.92 3.29
CA ALA A 46 -9.71 -16.78 2.35
C ALA A 46 -9.19 -16.59 0.92
N VAL A 47 -8.16 -15.74 0.74
CA VAL A 47 -7.50 -15.54 -0.55
C VAL A 47 -6.88 -16.86 -1.04
N LYS A 48 -6.20 -17.62 -0.17
CA LYS A 48 -5.66 -18.95 -0.49
C LYS A 48 -6.75 -19.89 -1.03
N CYS A 49 -7.89 -19.94 -0.32
CA CYS A 49 -9.03 -20.77 -0.73
C CYS A 49 -9.51 -20.39 -2.15
N VAL A 50 -9.69 -19.09 -2.44
CA VAL A 50 -10.10 -18.62 -3.77
C VAL A 50 -9.10 -19.05 -4.84
N VAL A 51 -7.81 -18.88 -4.61
CA VAL A 51 -6.77 -19.26 -5.58
C VAL A 51 -6.77 -20.77 -5.83
N GLU A 52 -6.75 -21.59 -4.77
CA GLU A 52 -6.52 -23.01 -4.90
C GLU A 52 -7.77 -23.80 -5.29
N GLU A 53 -8.95 -23.43 -4.79
CA GLU A 53 -10.19 -24.19 -5.02
C GLU A 53 -11.00 -23.71 -6.22
N TYR A 54 -10.87 -22.43 -6.61
CA TYR A 54 -11.67 -21.84 -7.69
C TYR A 54 -10.83 -21.41 -8.90
N LEU A 55 -9.75 -20.65 -8.71
CA LEU A 55 -8.99 -20.10 -9.83
C LEU A 55 -8.02 -21.13 -10.44
N ARG A 56 -7.35 -21.94 -9.63
CA ARG A 56 -6.46 -22.99 -10.15
C ARG A 56 -7.18 -23.96 -11.13
N PRO A 57 -8.31 -24.61 -10.79
CA PRO A 57 -8.99 -25.48 -11.72
C PRO A 57 -9.54 -24.77 -12.97
N LEU A 58 -9.87 -23.48 -12.85
CA LEU A 58 -10.32 -22.65 -13.98
C LEU A 58 -9.19 -22.38 -14.98
N LEU A 59 -7.93 -22.27 -14.52
CA LEU A 59 -6.82 -21.73 -15.30
C LEU A 59 -5.79 -22.77 -15.76
N VAL A 60 -5.69 -23.91 -15.10
CA VAL A 60 -4.80 -25.00 -15.55
C VAL A 60 -5.13 -25.41 -16.99
N GLY A 61 -4.10 -25.51 -17.83
CA GLY A 61 -4.22 -25.81 -19.28
C GLY A 61 -4.39 -24.56 -20.15
N ARG A 62 -4.55 -23.35 -19.59
CA ARG A 62 -4.65 -22.11 -20.38
C ARG A 62 -3.30 -21.53 -20.73
N ASP A 63 -3.29 -20.68 -21.76
CA ASP A 63 -2.11 -19.96 -22.21
C ASP A 63 -1.73 -18.86 -21.20
N ALA A 64 -0.56 -19.01 -20.58
CA ALA A 64 -0.01 -18.03 -19.64
C ALA A 64 0.33 -16.67 -20.30
N SER A 65 0.39 -16.58 -21.63
CA SER A 65 0.67 -15.33 -22.34
C SER A 65 -0.57 -14.48 -22.59
N ALA A 66 -1.79 -15.03 -22.42
CA ALA A 66 -3.06 -14.37 -22.67
C ALA A 66 -3.56 -13.62 -21.40
N ILE A 67 -2.73 -12.73 -20.85
CA ILE A 67 -2.93 -12.10 -19.54
C ILE A 67 -4.28 -11.38 -19.46
N GLU A 68 -4.64 -10.57 -20.46
CA GLU A 68 -5.90 -9.82 -20.47
C GLU A 68 -7.13 -10.74 -20.46
N GLU A 69 -7.12 -11.80 -21.24
CA GLU A 69 -8.22 -12.77 -21.26
C GLU A 69 -8.33 -13.51 -19.93
N VAL A 70 -7.19 -13.96 -19.38
CA VAL A 70 -7.16 -14.66 -18.09
C VAL A 70 -7.64 -13.74 -16.97
N TRP A 71 -7.24 -12.48 -16.98
CA TRP A 71 -7.72 -11.49 -16.00
C TRP A 71 -9.24 -11.31 -16.08
N GLN A 72 -9.77 -11.10 -17.30
CA GLN A 72 -11.21 -10.96 -17.52
C GLN A 72 -11.98 -12.19 -17.07
N LEU A 73 -11.46 -13.38 -17.40
CA LEU A 73 -12.07 -14.64 -17.01
C LEU A 73 -12.17 -14.78 -15.48
N MET A 74 -11.08 -14.51 -14.75
CA MET A 74 -11.08 -14.55 -13.30
C MET A 74 -12.08 -13.55 -12.70
N HIS A 75 -12.07 -12.32 -13.21
CA HIS A 75 -12.95 -11.27 -12.73
C HIS A 75 -14.43 -11.56 -12.98
N GLN A 76 -14.79 -12.20 -14.09
CA GLN A 76 -16.19 -12.51 -14.44
C GLN A 76 -16.70 -13.81 -13.83
N ASN A 77 -15.81 -14.76 -13.53
CA ASN A 77 -16.18 -16.13 -13.18
C ASN A 77 -17.08 -16.22 -11.92
N ALA A 78 -16.84 -15.40 -10.91
CA ALA A 78 -17.61 -15.44 -9.68
C ALA A 78 -19.01 -14.79 -9.78
N TYR A 79 -19.37 -14.17 -10.92
CA TYR A 79 -20.58 -13.39 -11.16
C TYR A 79 -20.67 -12.12 -10.29
N TRP A 80 -20.64 -12.22 -8.95
CA TRP A 80 -20.45 -11.07 -8.04
C TRP A 80 -18.96 -10.76 -7.96
N ARG A 81 -18.62 -9.52 -8.32
CA ARG A 81 -17.24 -9.11 -8.58
C ARG A 81 -16.76 -8.09 -7.58
N ASN A 82 -15.44 -7.99 -7.49
CA ASN A 82 -14.71 -7.05 -6.64
C ASN A 82 -14.64 -7.44 -5.16
N GLY A 83 -14.02 -6.59 -4.42
CA GLY A 83 -13.72 -6.79 -3.01
C GLY A 83 -12.30 -7.35 -2.80
N PRO A 84 -11.73 -7.08 -1.61
CA PRO A 84 -10.30 -7.31 -1.37
C PRO A 84 -9.90 -8.80 -1.45
N ILE A 85 -10.78 -9.74 -1.11
CA ILE A 85 -10.44 -11.18 -1.17
C ILE A 85 -10.28 -11.64 -2.61
N GLU A 86 -11.29 -11.38 -3.46
CA GLU A 86 -11.26 -11.78 -4.87
C GLU A 86 -10.16 -11.05 -5.64
N ASN A 87 -10.04 -9.74 -5.43
CA ASN A 87 -9.03 -8.95 -6.15
C ASN A 87 -7.61 -9.35 -5.76
N ASN A 88 -7.32 -9.68 -4.50
CA ASN A 88 -6.00 -10.18 -4.11
C ASN A 88 -5.70 -11.55 -4.71
N ALA A 89 -6.69 -12.45 -4.81
CA ALA A 89 -6.51 -13.72 -5.48
C ALA A 89 -6.19 -13.53 -6.98
N ILE A 90 -6.92 -12.65 -7.67
CA ILE A 90 -6.66 -12.27 -9.06
C ILE A 90 -5.27 -11.64 -9.20
N SER A 91 -4.90 -10.72 -8.29
CA SER A 91 -3.61 -10.03 -8.28
C SER A 91 -2.43 -11.00 -8.24
N GLY A 92 -2.48 -12.00 -7.36
CA GLY A 92 -1.41 -12.99 -7.26
C GLY A 92 -1.17 -13.73 -8.58
N ILE A 93 -2.23 -14.05 -9.29
CA ILE A 93 -2.15 -14.72 -10.61
C ILE A 93 -1.71 -13.72 -11.68
N ASP A 94 -2.28 -12.53 -11.72
CA ASP A 94 -1.96 -11.49 -12.70
C ASP A 94 -0.47 -11.11 -12.65
N MET A 95 0.06 -10.82 -11.47
CA MET A 95 1.47 -10.49 -11.30
C MET A 95 2.38 -11.66 -11.71
N ALA A 96 2.00 -12.91 -11.39
CA ALA A 96 2.75 -14.09 -11.78
C ALA A 96 2.76 -14.30 -13.31
N LEU A 97 1.65 -14.00 -13.99
CA LEU A 97 1.59 -14.04 -15.45
C LEU A 97 2.45 -12.96 -16.11
N TRP A 98 2.47 -11.74 -15.54
CA TRP A 98 3.37 -10.70 -16.00
C TRP A 98 4.84 -11.07 -15.76
N ASP A 99 5.16 -11.69 -14.63
CA ASP A 99 6.51 -12.19 -14.33
C ASP A 99 6.96 -13.24 -15.36
N ILE A 100 6.08 -14.21 -15.70
CA ILE A 100 6.31 -15.17 -16.81
C ILE A 100 6.54 -14.41 -18.13
N LYS A 101 5.72 -13.39 -18.42
CA LYS A 101 5.83 -12.62 -19.66
C LYS A 101 7.19 -11.93 -19.79
N GLY A 102 7.66 -11.32 -18.71
CA GLY A 102 8.98 -10.68 -18.65
C GLY A 102 10.10 -11.70 -18.81
N LYS A 103 10.02 -12.85 -18.16
CA LYS A 103 10.99 -13.96 -18.28
C LYS A 103 11.04 -14.53 -19.71
N LEU A 104 9.89 -14.73 -20.35
CA LEU A 104 9.81 -15.16 -21.75
C LEU A 104 10.42 -14.13 -22.71
N ALA A 105 10.22 -12.84 -22.46
CA ALA A 105 10.78 -11.79 -23.28
C ALA A 105 12.28 -11.52 -22.97
N GLY A 106 12.84 -12.07 -21.90
CA GLY A 106 14.19 -11.77 -21.42
C GLY A 106 14.34 -10.31 -20.93
N MET A 107 13.25 -9.70 -20.46
CA MET A 107 13.20 -8.28 -20.11
C MET A 107 12.59 -8.04 -18.73
N PRO A 108 13.06 -7.03 -17.97
CA PRO A 108 12.33 -6.54 -16.80
C PRO A 108 11.00 -5.90 -17.21
N LEU A 109 10.00 -5.89 -16.31
CA LEU A 109 8.65 -5.45 -16.67
C LEU A 109 8.60 -3.98 -17.11
N TYR A 110 9.39 -3.09 -16.52
CA TYR A 110 9.39 -1.70 -16.97
C TYR A 110 9.74 -1.55 -18.46
N GLN A 111 10.56 -2.47 -19.04
CA GLN A 111 10.85 -2.47 -20.47
C GLN A 111 9.62 -2.86 -21.29
N LEU A 112 8.84 -3.85 -20.84
CA LEU A 112 7.59 -4.22 -21.49
C LEU A 112 6.54 -3.11 -21.41
N PHE A 113 6.63 -2.23 -20.41
CA PHE A 113 5.74 -1.07 -20.24
C PHE A 113 6.13 0.16 -21.06
N GLY A 114 7.24 0.09 -21.80
CA GLY A 114 7.70 1.16 -22.68
C GLY A 114 9.05 1.76 -22.31
N GLY A 115 9.74 1.23 -21.30
CA GLY A 115 11.05 1.69 -20.84
C GLY A 115 10.98 2.72 -19.71
N LYS A 116 12.14 3.13 -19.24
CA LYS A 116 12.28 4.04 -18.10
C LYS A 116 11.99 5.50 -18.46
N CYS A 117 11.16 6.17 -17.66
CA CYS A 117 11.04 7.63 -17.62
C CYS A 117 12.02 8.27 -16.63
N ARG A 118 12.61 7.47 -15.73
CA ARG A 118 13.54 7.87 -14.65
C ARG A 118 14.44 6.72 -14.26
N GLU A 119 15.60 7.00 -13.68
CA GLU A 119 16.54 5.96 -13.26
C GLU A 119 16.22 5.36 -11.89
N GLY A 120 15.68 6.17 -10.97
CA GLY A 120 15.28 5.75 -9.63
C GLY A 120 13.90 6.27 -9.28
N VAL A 121 13.18 5.51 -8.47
CA VAL A 121 11.84 5.83 -7.97
C VAL A 121 11.97 6.52 -6.62
N ALA A 122 11.57 7.80 -6.53
CA ALA A 122 11.57 8.53 -5.27
C ALA A 122 10.59 7.89 -4.29
N VAL A 123 11.01 7.75 -3.03
CA VAL A 123 10.18 7.12 -2.00
C VAL A 123 9.92 8.05 -0.83
N TYR A 124 8.80 7.83 -0.16
CA TYR A 124 8.59 8.38 1.16
C TYR A 124 8.67 7.31 2.25
N ARG A 125 9.08 7.73 3.44
CA ARG A 125 9.21 6.89 4.62
C ARG A 125 8.32 7.42 5.74
N HIS A 126 7.96 6.53 6.67
CA HIS A 126 7.14 6.85 7.81
C HIS A 126 8.02 7.30 8.99
N ALA A 127 7.95 8.56 9.37
CA ALA A 127 8.53 9.10 10.59
C ALA A 127 7.45 9.11 11.67
N ASP A 128 7.29 7.99 12.34
CA ASP A 128 6.42 7.89 13.49
C ASP A 128 7.19 8.33 14.76
N GLY A 129 6.46 8.68 15.81
CA GLY A 129 7.03 9.01 17.11
C GLY A 129 6.00 8.84 18.21
N ARG A 130 6.44 8.43 19.40
CA ARG A 130 5.58 8.37 20.60
C ARG A 130 5.11 9.75 21.02
N ASP A 131 5.93 10.74 20.72
CA ASP A 131 5.66 12.17 20.90
C ASP A 131 6.25 12.99 19.73
N ILE A 132 5.97 14.28 19.72
CA ILE A 132 6.41 15.19 18.67
C ILE A 132 7.94 15.34 18.65
N GLY A 133 8.60 15.25 19.79
CA GLY A 133 10.07 15.33 19.88
C GLY A 133 10.74 14.17 19.15
N GLU A 134 10.35 12.94 19.47
CA GLU A 134 10.83 11.73 18.82
C GLU A 134 10.53 11.72 17.32
N LEU A 135 9.34 12.17 16.94
CA LEU A 135 8.95 12.31 15.53
C LEU A 135 9.89 13.28 14.79
N CYS A 136 10.16 14.45 15.36
CA CYS A 136 11.08 15.43 14.75
C CYS A 136 12.49 14.85 14.60
N ASP A 137 12.97 14.11 15.60
CA ASP A 137 14.28 13.45 15.54
C ASP A 137 14.31 12.39 14.42
N ASN A 138 13.22 11.65 14.23
CA ASN A 138 13.08 10.66 13.16
C ASN A 138 13.04 11.32 11.77
N VAL A 139 12.34 12.43 11.61
CA VAL A 139 12.35 13.25 10.37
C VAL A 139 13.78 13.69 10.05
N GLN A 140 14.51 14.21 11.04
CA GLN A 140 15.89 14.65 10.85
C GLN A 140 16.82 13.49 10.43
N ARG A 141 16.68 12.31 11.05
CA ARG A 141 17.46 11.12 10.67
C ARG A 141 17.18 10.68 9.24
N TYR A 142 15.93 10.68 8.79
CA TYR A 142 15.61 10.37 7.39
C TYR A 142 16.20 11.40 6.43
N ARG A 143 16.13 12.69 6.77
CA ARG A 143 16.77 13.75 5.98
C ARG A 143 18.28 13.51 5.83
N GLU A 144 18.98 13.14 6.90
CA GLU A 144 20.41 12.80 6.90
C GLU A 144 20.73 11.60 6.02
N GLN A 145 19.79 10.66 5.86
CA GLN A 145 19.89 9.52 4.93
C GLN A 145 19.57 9.89 3.49
N GLY A 146 19.20 11.15 3.22
CA GLY A 146 18.84 11.63 1.88
C GLY A 146 17.39 11.34 1.47
N ILE A 147 16.53 10.95 2.42
CA ILE A 147 15.09 10.82 2.18
C ILE A 147 14.49 12.23 2.14
N THR A 148 13.81 12.55 1.05
CA THR A 148 13.24 13.89 0.81
C THR A 148 11.74 13.97 1.00
N HIS A 149 11.04 12.84 1.06
CA HIS A 149 9.61 12.75 1.30
C HIS A 149 9.36 11.94 2.55
N ILE A 150 8.63 12.51 3.52
CA ILE A 150 8.48 11.90 4.85
C ILE A 150 7.03 12.06 5.31
N ARG A 151 6.39 10.93 5.63
CA ARG A 151 5.09 10.94 6.29
C ARG A 151 5.27 11.13 7.79
N CYS A 152 4.64 12.17 8.34
CA CYS A 152 4.65 12.48 9.76
C CYS A 152 3.40 11.95 10.44
N GLN A 153 3.57 11.13 11.49
CA GLN A 153 2.48 10.55 12.26
C GLN A 153 2.87 10.47 13.74
N SER A 154 2.17 11.19 14.60
CA SER A 154 2.37 11.09 16.05
C SER A 154 1.42 10.04 16.65
N GLY A 155 1.98 9.07 17.36
CA GLY A 155 1.23 8.12 18.18
C GLY A 155 0.65 6.91 17.45
N GLY A 156 0.91 6.71 16.16
CA GLY A 156 0.44 5.53 15.41
C GLY A 156 -1.06 5.49 15.13
N TYR A 157 -1.53 4.34 14.66
CA TYR A 157 -2.95 4.05 14.37
C TYR A 157 -3.59 3.27 15.50
N GLY A 158 -4.92 3.37 15.63
CA GLY A 158 -5.75 2.81 16.67
C GLY A 158 -5.25 1.52 17.31
N GLY A 159 -5.11 1.49 18.60
CA GLY A 159 -4.70 0.33 19.41
C GLY A 159 -3.20 0.07 19.51
N SER A 160 -2.36 0.67 18.70
CA SER A 160 -0.91 0.44 18.69
C SER A 160 -0.09 1.57 19.34
N GLY A 161 -0.69 2.73 19.59
CA GLY A 161 0.00 3.84 20.22
C GLY A 161 -0.94 4.90 20.79
N TYR A 162 -0.53 5.50 21.88
CA TYR A 162 -1.21 6.62 22.50
C TYR A 162 -0.54 7.91 22.05
N GLY A 163 -1.26 8.74 21.37
CA GLY A 163 -0.78 10.00 20.81
C GLY A 163 -1.77 10.45 19.75
N GLY A 164 -1.54 11.58 19.10
CA GLY A 164 -2.38 12.01 17.99
C GLY A 164 -3.88 12.15 18.26
N GLY A 165 -4.35 11.98 19.49
CA GLY A 165 -5.79 12.02 19.83
C GLY A 165 -6.35 10.71 20.39
N TYR A 166 -5.54 9.65 20.48
CA TYR A 166 -5.94 8.38 21.07
C TYR A 166 -5.71 8.31 22.58
N SER A 167 -6.56 7.57 23.28
CA SER A 167 -6.46 7.33 24.73
C SER A 167 -7.24 6.06 25.12
N ASP A 168 -7.15 5.67 26.37
CA ASP A 168 -8.14 4.77 26.99
C ASP A 168 -9.53 5.43 27.01
N ALA A 169 -10.56 4.66 27.38
CA ALA A 169 -11.92 5.17 27.51
C ALA A 169 -11.93 6.45 28.38
N PRO A 170 -12.45 7.57 27.88
CA PRO A 170 -12.49 8.81 28.62
C PRO A 170 -13.42 8.68 29.83
N GLY A 171 -13.16 9.44 30.89
CA GLY A 171 -14.02 9.45 32.08
C GLY A 171 -15.46 9.91 31.80
N THR A 172 -15.71 10.49 30.61
CA THR A 172 -17.03 10.86 30.09
C THR A 172 -17.73 9.74 29.32
N ALA A 173 -17.06 8.60 29.10
CA ALA A 173 -17.67 7.47 28.42
C ALA A 173 -18.87 6.93 29.22
N PRO A 174 -19.93 6.41 28.56
CA PRO A 174 -21.08 5.84 29.23
C PRO A 174 -20.69 4.67 30.15
N GLN A 175 -21.46 4.44 31.20
CA GLN A 175 -21.30 3.28 32.05
C GLN A 175 -21.42 2.00 31.21
N GLY A 176 -20.45 1.10 31.31
CA GLY A 176 -20.41 -0.15 30.54
C GLY A 176 -19.80 0.02 29.12
N ALA A 177 -19.27 1.18 28.79
CA ALA A 177 -18.51 1.34 27.55
C ALA A 177 -17.33 0.35 27.50
N PRO A 178 -17.10 -0.33 26.35
CA PRO A 178 -16.05 -1.33 26.23
C PRO A 178 -14.66 -0.76 26.51
N ALA A 179 -13.77 -1.55 27.09
CA ALA A 179 -12.35 -1.21 27.14
C ALA A 179 -11.77 -1.18 25.73
N GLY A 180 -10.73 -0.38 25.50
CA GLY A 180 -10.06 -0.26 24.22
C GLY A 180 -9.56 1.14 23.95
N VAL A 181 -9.22 1.40 22.69
CA VAL A 181 -8.69 2.68 22.23
C VAL A 181 -9.81 3.58 21.75
N TYR A 182 -9.78 4.84 22.21
CA TYR A 182 -10.77 5.88 21.91
C TYR A 182 -10.11 7.02 21.16
N LEU A 183 -10.79 7.53 20.13
CA LEU A 183 -10.37 8.69 19.35
C LEU A 183 -11.11 9.95 19.83
N ASP A 184 -10.36 10.98 20.21
CA ASP A 184 -10.84 12.36 20.33
C ASP A 184 -10.43 13.14 19.08
N ALA A 185 -11.35 13.30 18.12
CA ALA A 185 -11.11 13.98 16.86
C ALA A 185 -10.59 15.43 17.04
N ARG A 186 -11.09 16.16 18.04
CA ARG A 186 -10.64 17.53 18.31
C ARG A 186 -9.21 17.56 18.83
N ARG A 187 -8.87 16.63 19.70
CA ARG A 187 -7.50 16.48 20.19
C ARG A 187 -6.57 16.05 19.06
N TYR A 188 -6.98 15.12 18.22
CA TYR A 188 -6.24 14.68 17.03
C TYR A 188 -5.91 15.87 16.13
N ILE A 189 -6.89 16.71 15.77
CA ILE A 189 -6.69 17.89 14.92
C ILE A 189 -5.69 18.86 15.55
N ARG A 190 -5.86 19.21 16.83
CA ARG A 190 -4.92 20.11 17.53
C ARG A 190 -3.49 19.56 17.55
N ASN A 191 -3.35 18.29 17.87
CA ASN A 191 -2.03 17.63 17.94
C ASN A 191 -1.37 17.55 16.57
N THR A 192 -2.13 17.28 15.50
CA THR A 192 -1.61 17.27 14.13
C THR A 192 -1.11 18.64 13.70
N ILE A 193 -1.87 19.69 13.96
CA ILE A 193 -1.44 21.07 13.68
C ILE A 193 -0.15 21.40 14.45
N GLN A 194 -0.11 21.12 15.75
CA GLN A 194 1.07 21.35 16.59
C GLN A 194 2.28 20.54 16.10
N MET A 195 2.08 19.29 15.70
CA MET A 195 3.14 18.44 15.14
C MET A 195 3.79 19.11 13.93
N PHE A 196 3.00 19.63 12.98
CA PHE A 196 3.56 20.29 11.80
C PHE A 196 4.20 21.65 12.13
N ASP A 197 3.67 22.41 13.09
CA ASP A 197 4.33 23.63 13.59
C ASP A 197 5.74 23.29 14.12
N ASP A 198 5.87 22.25 14.95
CA ASP A 198 7.15 21.85 15.53
C ASP A 198 8.10 21.29 14.48
N VAL A 199 7.62 20.42 13.56
CA VAL A 199 8.45 19.86 12.50
C VAL A 199 8.96 20.96 11.58
N ARG A 200 8.08 21.84 11.06
CA ARG A 200 8.50 22.93 10.15
C ARG A 200 9.43 23.94 10.85
N SER A 201 9.23 24.22 12.13
CA SER A 201 10.13 25.06 12.89
C SER A 201 11.55 24.51 13.04
N ARG A 202 11.70 23.18 13.10
CA ARG A 202 13.01 22.51 13.26
C ARG A 202 13.68 22.18 11.93
N ILE A 203 12.91 21.73 10.95
CA ILE A 203 13.43 21.15 9.69
C ILE A 203 13.36 22.16 8.53
N GLY A 204 12.44 23.14 8.59
CA GLY A 204 12.17 24.06 7.48
C GLY A 204 11.32 23.42 6.39
N PHE A 205 11.45 23.93 5.16
CA PHE A 205 10.60 23.56 4.01
C PHE A 205 11.36 22.76 2.91
N ASP A 206 12.63 22.42 3.14
CA ASP A 206 13.45 21.68 2.16
C ASP A 206 13.10 20.17 2.08
N VAL A 207 12.15 19.70 2.89
CA VAL A 207 11.68 18.31 2.94
C VAL A 207 10.19 18.30 2.66
N GLU A 208 9.77 17.43 1.76
CA GLU A 208 8.37 17.18 1.43
C GLU A 208 7.71 16.36 2.54
N LEU A 209 6.69 16.91 3.19
CA LEU A 209 5.99 16.23 4.28
C LEU A 209 4.62 15.75 3.84
N CYS A 210 4.26 14.55 4.26
CA CYS A 210 2.94 13.94 4.07
C CYS A 210 2.27 13.69 5.42
N HIS A 211 0.96 13.60 5.43
CA HIS A 211 0.18 13.14 6.57
C HIS A 211 -0.97 12.27 6.12
N ASP A 212 -1.24 11.23 6.88
CA ASP A 212 -2.31 10.28 6.62
C ASP A 212 -3.38 10.40 7.70
N VAL A 213 -4.57 10.84 7.28
CA VAL A 213 -5.75 10.94 8.17
C VAL A 213 -6.39 9.57 8.36
N HIS A 214 -6.21 8.66 7.39
CA HIS A 214 -6.71 7.28 7.43
C HIS A 214 -8.25 7.20 7.53
N GLY A 215 -8.97 8.17 6.95
CA GLY A 215 -10.44 8.20 6.93
C GLY A 215 -11.13 8.32 8.30
N ARG A 216 -10.39 8.58 9.38
CA ARG A 216 -10.91 8.52 10.76
C ARG A 216 -11.70 9.73 11.23
N LEU A 217 -11.67 10.84 10.49
CA LEU A 217 -12.40 12.05 10.82
C LEU A 217 -13.76 12.11 10.15
N GLN A 218 -14.73 12.73 10.83
CA GLN A 218 -15.96 13.13 10.16
C GLN A 218 -15.62 14.12 9.02
N PRO A 219 -16.34 14.14 7.89
CA PRO A 219 -16.00 14.97 6.75
C PRO A 219 -15.81 16.45 7.07
N ILE A 220 -16.63 17.01 7.95
CA ILE A 220 -16.50 18.43 8.34
C ILE A 220 -15.21 18.71 9.13
N ASP A 221 -14.77 17.76 9.96
CA ASP A 221 -13.54 17.86 10.72
C ASP A 221 -12.31 17.67 9.81
N ALA A 222 -12.40 16.80 8.82
CA ALA A 222 -11.38 16.62 7.79
C ALA A 222 -11.18 17.88 6.93
N ILE A 223 -12.27 18.54 6.52
CA ILE A 223 -12.23 19.82 5.80
C ILE A 223 -11.54 20.90 6.65
N ARG A 224 -11.88 20.98 7.94
CA ARG A 224 -11.23 21.91 8.86
C ARG A 224 -9.74 21.62 8.99
N LEU A 225 -9.34 20.38 9.21
CA LEU A 225 -7.94 19.99 9.30
C LEU A 225 -7.18 20.36 8.03
N ALA A 226 -7.70 20.01 6.86
CA ALA A 226 -7.07 20.30 5.58
C ALA A 226 -6.81 21.81 5.39
N SER A 227 -7.78 22.66 5.73
CA SER A 227 -7.61 24.12 5.66
C SER A 227 -6.53 24.64 6.59
N GLU A 228 -6.43 24.11 7.81
CA GLU A 228 -5.39 24.50 8.79
C GLU A 228 -3.98 24.03 8.37
N LEU A 229 -3.89 22.95 7.59
CA LEU A 229 -2.62 22.38 7.12
C LEU A 229 -2.04 23.09 5.90
N GLU A 230 -2.77 23.98 5.20
CA GLU A 230 -2.28 24.69 4.01
C GLU A 230 -0.96 25.43 4.28
N ARG A 231 -0.82 26.08 5.41
CA ARG A 231 0.37 26.86 5.78
C ARG A 231 1.65 26.04 5.95
N PHE A 232 1.53 24.70 6.03
CA PHE A 232 2.68 23.80 6.17
C PHE A 232 3.18 23.25 4.85
N GLU A 233 2.56 23.59 3.73
CA GLU A 233 2.99 23.19 2.38
C GLU A 233 3.25 21.69 2.30
N LEU A 234 2.23 20.89 2.61
CA LEU A 234 2.35 19.43 2.53
C LEU A 234 2.47 18.97 1.09
N PHE A 235 3.26 17.92 0.86
CA PHE A 235 3.33 17.22 -0.42
C PHE A 235 1.97 16.59 -0.76
N PHE A 236 1.32 15.96 0.24
CA PHE A 236 -0.09 15.61 0.20
C PHE A 236 -0.68 15.34 1.60
N LEU A 237 -1.99 15.45 1.69
CA LEU A 237 -2.83 14.94 2.76
C LEU A 237 -3.52 13.67 2.26
N GLU A 238 -3.24 12.54 2.92
CA GLU A 238 -3.72 11.22 2.54
C GLU A 238 -5.01 10.87 3.26
N ASP A 239 -5.91 10.19 2.55
CA ASP A 239 -7.17 9.60 3.01
C ASP A 239 -7.91 10.48 4.03
N ALA A 240 -8.04 11.79 3.67
CA ALA A 240 -8.69 12.78 4.52
C ALA A 240 -10.18 12.47 4.75
N ILE A 241 -10.84 11.85 3.77
CA ILE A 241 -12.25 11.44 3.77
C ILE A 241 -12.31 9.91 3.68
N ALA A 242 -13.12 9.28 4.52
CA ALA A 242 -13.37 7.85 4.43
C ALA A 242 -13.98 7.46 3.07
N LEU A 243 -13.72 6.23 2.61
CA LEU A 243 -14.25 5.73 1.33
C LEU A 243 -15.78 5.86 1.26
N GLU A 244 -16.45 5.58 2.35
CA GLU A 244 -17.91 5.63 2.49
C GLU A 244 -18.48 7.05 2.34
N ASP A 245 -17.68 8.06 2.61
CA ASP A 245 -18.02 9.48 2.57
C ASP A 245 -17.51 10.19 1.29
N GLY A 246 -17.20 9.46 0.23
CA GLY A 246 -16.58 9.97 -1.00
C GLY A 246 -17.30 11.17 -1.65
N GLU A 247 -18.60 11.33 -1.43
CA GLU A 247 -19.38 12.48 -1.91
C GLU A 247 -18.87 13.83 -1.34
N TRP A 248 -18.25 13.81 -0.17
CA TRP A 248 -17.68 15.00 0.47
C TRP A 248 -16.38 15.49 -0.18
N MET A 249 -15.75 14.70 -1.05
CA MET A 249 -14.50 15.08 -1.72
C MET A 249 -14.63 16.39 -2.52
N ARG A 250 -15.79 16.65 -3.13
CA ARG A 250 -16.04 17.93 -3.83
C ARG A 250 -16.03 19.12 -2.87
N GLN A 251 -16.59 18.95 -1.67
CA GLN A 251 -16.59 20.00 -0.65
C GLN A 251 -15.19 20.20 -0.06
N LEU A 252 -14.46 19.12 0.21
CA LEU A 252 -13.09 19.16 0.67
C LEU A 252 -12.23 19.91 -0.36
N ARG A 253 -12.25 19.50 -1.63
CA ARG A 253 -11.47 20.15 -2.70
C ARG A 253 -11.80 21.63 -2.86
N ALA A 254 -13.04 22.03 -2.69
CA ALA A 254 -13.46 23.43 -2.79
C ALA A 254 -12.98 24.30 -1.61
N LYS A 255 -12.46 23.70 -0.54
CA LYS A 255 -12.10 24.40 0.72
C LYS A 255 -10.61 24.34 1.04
N THR A 256 -9.80 23.60 0.27
CA THR A 256 -8.37 23.53 0.53
C THR A 256 -7.55 23.44 -0.75
N ASN A 257 -6.35 24.04 -0.70
CA ASN A 257 -5.32 23.90 -1.73
C ASN A 257 -4.26 22.85 -1.37
N VAL A 258 -4.36 22.18 -0.22
CA VAL A 258 -3.46 21.05 0.10
C VAL A 258 -3.63 19.99 -0.97
N PRO A 259 -2.55 19.46 -1.57
CA PRO A 259 -2.64 18.33 -2.46
C PRO A 259 -3.26 17.12 -1.74
N LEU A 260 -4.23 16.46 -2.39
CA LEU A 260 -4.98 15.36 -1.82
C LEU A 260 -4.55 14.03 -2.45
N ALA A 261 -4.31 13.03 -1.61
CA ALA A 261 -4.01 11.65 -2.01
C ALA A 261 -5.10 10.73 -1.43
N GLN A 262 -5.64 9.82 -2.24
CA GLN A 262 -6.72 8.93 -1.82
C GLN A 262 -6.60 7.57 -2.49
N GLY A 263 -6.96 6.48 -1.75
CA GLY A 263 -7.26 5.27 -2.44
C GLY A 263 -6.73 3.95 -1.93
N GLU A 264 -6.08 3.84 -0.78
CA GLU A 264 -5.59 2.56 -0.28
C GLU A 264 -6.70 1.51 -0.08
N LEU A 265 -7.91 1.96 0.24
CA LEU A 265 -9.08 1.11 0.41
C LEU A 265 -9.85 0.82 -0.88
N PHE A 266 -9.51 1.44 -2.01
CA PHE A 266 -10.23 1.25 -3.26
C PHE A 266 -10.05 -0.15 -3.84
N ASN A 267 -11.16 -0.71 -4.32
CA ASN A 267 -11.21 -2.04 -4.93
C ASN A 267 -11.78 -2.02 -6.36
N HIS A 268 -12.46 -0.96 -6.75
CA HIS A 268 -13.22 -0.92 -7.99
C HIS A 268 -13.09 0.42 -8.72
N PRO A 269 -13.06 0.45 -10.07
CA PRO A 269 -12.97 1.68 -10.86
C PRO A 269 -14.03 2.74 -10.56
N LEU A 270 -15.21 2.36 -10.08
CA LEU A 270 -16.26 3.31 -9.70
C LEU A 270 -15.87 4.20 -8.51
N GLU A 271 -14.93 3.75 -7.66
CA GLU A 271 -14.50 4.49 -6.47
C GLU A 271 -13.53 5.62 -6.83
N TRP A 272 -12.70 5.46 -7.86
CA TRP A 272 -11.71 6.49 -8.24
C TRP A 272 -12.01 7.24 -9.54
N ARG A 273 -12.84 6.69 -10.44
CA ARG A 273 -13.06 7.28 -11.77
C ARG A 273 -13.53 8.73 -11.71
N THR A 274 -14.50 9.02 -10.86
CA THR A 274 -15.03 10.39 -10.66
C THR A 274 -13.99 11.29 -10.00
N LEU A 275 -13.29 10.80 -8.98
CA LEU A 275 -12.26 11.56 -8.27
C LEU A 275 -11.16 12.02 -9.21
N ILE A 276 -10.73 11.17 -10.13
CA ILE A 276 -9.72 11.46 -11.13
C ILE A 276 -10.30 12.39 -12.22
N ALA A 277 -11.44 12.06 -12.81
CA ALA A 277 -12.01 12.80 -13.94
C ALA A 277 -12.39 14.24 -13.58
N GLU A 278 -12.85 14.47 -12.35
CA GLU A 278 -13.17 15.80 -11.83
C GLU A 278 -11.98 16.48 -11.13
N ARG A 279 -10.82 15.83 -11.08
CA ARG A 279 -9.60 16.33 -10.41
C ARG A 279 -9.83 16.68 -8.93
N LEU A 280 -10.57 15.85 -8.23
CA LEU A 280 -10.83 16.01 -6.80
C LEU A 280 -9.63 15.57 -5.96
N ILE A 281 -8.73 14.79 -6.54
CA ILE A 281 -7.47 14.32 -5.95
C ILE A 281 -6.31 14.68 -6.86
N ASP A 282 -5.12 14.84 -6.28
CA ASP A 282 -3.87 15.12 -6.97
C ASP A 282 -3.03 13.85 -7.14
N PHE A 283 -3.22 12.88 -6.22
CA PHE A 283 -2.54 11.60 -6.23
C PHE A 283 -3.54 10.46 -6.03
N ILE A 284 -3.42 9.43 -6.86
CA ILE A 284 -4.13 8.16 -6.66
C ILE A 284 -3.22 7.16 -5.94
N ARG A 285 -3.71 6.57 -4.83
CA ARG A 285 -2.95 5.75 -3.89
C ARG A 285 -3.47 4.32 -3.74
N VAL A 286 -3.92 3.69 -4.79
CA VAL A 286 -4.41 2.32 -4.68
C VAL A 286 -3.29 1.34 -4.30
N HIS A 287 -3.69 0.28 -3.61
CA HIS A 287 -2.87 -0.90 -3.37
C HIS A 287 -3.05 -1.86 -4.55
N LEU A 288 -2.00 -2.12 -5.33
CA LEU A 288 -2.12 -2.89 -6.58
C LEU A 288 -2.80 -4.25 -6.40
N SER A 289 -2.52 -4.95 -5.30
CA SER A 289 -3.16 -6.24 -5.03
C SER A 289 -4.66 -6.10 -4.78
N GLN A 290 -5.10 -5.01 -4.13
CA GLN A 290 -6.52 -4.77 -3.81
C GLN A 290 -7.37 -4.48 -5.04
N ILE A 291 -6.75 -4.08 -6.15
CA ILE A 291 -7.45 -3.80 -7.42
C ILE A 291 -7.26 -4.89 -8.48
N GLY A 292 -6.58 -5.99 -8.15
CA GLY A 292 -6.39 -7.14 -9.05
C GLY A 292 -5.10 -7.16 -9.84
N GLY A 293 -4.04 -6.43 -9.42
CA GLY A 293 -2.67 -6.59 -9.92
C GLY A 293 -2.20 -5.52 -10.92
N ILE A 294 -1.21 -5.89 -11.71
CA ILE A 294 -0.52 -5.02 -12.68
C ILE A 294 -1.45 -4.60 -13.82
N THR A 295 -2.25 -5.53 -14.34
CA THR A 295 -3.15 -5.26 -15.48
C THR A 295 -4.11 -4.09 -15.20
N PRO A 296 -4.91 -4.07 -14.12
CA PRO A 296 -5.73 -2.90 -13.79
C PRO A 296 -4.90 -1.70 -13.33
N GLY A 297 -3.77 -1.92 -12.63
CA GLY A 297 -2.88 -0.84 -12.19
C GLY A 297 -2.34 -0.01 -13.35
N ARG A 298 -1.90 -0.66 -14.42
CA ARG A 298 -1.46 0.01 -15.65
C ARG A 298 -2.58 0.81 -16.32
N LYS A 299 -3.78 0.25 -16.40
CA LYS A 299 -4.95 0.95 -16.96
C LYS A 299 -5.30 2.18 -16.12
N LEU A 300 -5.26 2.06 -14.80
CA LEU A 300 -5.48 3.18 -13.88
C LEU A 300 -4.41 4.26 -14.03
N GLN A 301 -3.12 3.90 -14.08
CA GLN A 301 -2.02 4.84 -14.27
C GLN A 301 -2.21 5.67 -15.54
N ILE A 302 -2.52 5.01 -16.68
CA ILE A 302 -2.73 5.69 -17.96
C ILE A 302 -3.97 6.60 -17.90
N PHE A 303 -5.06 6.15 -17.27
CA PHE A 303 -6.26 6.95 -17.08
C PHE A 303 -5.97 8.20 -16.24
N ALA A 304 -5.29 8.05 -15.10
CA ALA A 304 -4.92 9.14 -14.22
C ALA A 304 -4.02 10.18 -14.92
N GLU A 305 -3.09 9.73 -15.77
CA GLU A 305 -2.20 10.60 -16.54
C GLU A 305 -2.96 11.58 -17.44
N GLN A 306 -4.06 11.15 -18.07
CA GLN A 306 -4.87 11.99 -18.95
C GLN A 306 -5.53 13.18 -18.22
N PHE A 307 -5.73 13.06 -16.91
CA PHE A 307 -6.34 14.10 -16.08
C PHE A 307 -5.33 14.86 -15.23
N GLY A 308 -4.03 14.58 -15.37
CA GLY A 308 -2.96 15.21 -14.60
C GLY A 308 -2.88 14.74 -13.15
N VAL A 309 -3.51 13.62 -12.82
CA VAL A 309 -3.42 12.99 -11.49
C VAL A 309 -2.18 12.09 -11.47
N ARG A 310 -1.38 12.21 -10.42
CA ARG A 310 -0.13 11.46 -10.25
C ARG A 310 -0.37 10.16 -9.50
N THR A 311 0.54 9.19 -9.67
CA THR A 311 0.51 7.95 -8.89
C THR A 311 1.35 8.07 -7.64
N ALA A 312 0.86 7.47 -6.54
CA ALA A 312 1.58 7.29 -5.29
C ALA A 312 1.12 5.98 -4.66
N TRP A 313 1.52 4.84 -5.25
CA TRP A 313 0.98 3.54 -4.86
C TRP A 313 1.17 3.26 -3.36
N HIS A 314 0.10 2.75 -2.73
CA HIS A 314 0.17 2.21 -1.39
C HIS A 314 1.19 1.06 -1.35
N GLY A 315 2.14 1.12 -0.44
CA GLY A 315 3.28 0.22 -0.38
C GLY A 315 3.83 -0.02 1.02
N PRO A 316 2.97 -0.29 2.03
CA PRO A 316 3.40 -0.58 3.40
C PRO A 316 3.94 -2.01 3.53
N GLY A 317 4.32 -2.39 4.75
CA GLY A 317 4.88 -3.72 5.04
C GLY A 317 3.90 -4.88 4.92
N ASP A 318 2.61 -4.63 4.71
CA ASP A 318 1.58 -5.67 4.56
C ASP A 318 1.36 -6.13 3.11
N MET A 319 2.27 -5.77 2.20
CA MET A 319 2.38 -6.35 0.87
C MET A 319 3.73 -7.07 0.70
N SER A 320 3.76 -8.10 -0.16
CA SER A 320 5.01 -8.83 -0.39
C SER A 320 5.99 -8.02 -1.26
N PRO A 321 7.31 -8.31 -1.17
CA PRO A 321 8.32 -7.72 -2.04
C PRO A 321 8.05 -7.83 -3.54
N LEU A 322 7.27 -8.83 -3.97
CA LEU A 322 6.84 -8.98 -5.36
C LEU A 322 5.93 -7.83 -5.80
N ALA A 323 5.02 -7.39 -4.93
CA ALA A 323 4.16 -6.26 -5.24
C ALA A 323 4.92 -4.93 -5.15
N HIS A 324 5.87 -4.79 -4.23
CA HIS A 324 6.78 -3.65 -4.23
C HIS A 324 7.56 -3.55 -5.55
N ALA A 325 8.08 -4.68 -6.05
CA ALA A 325 8.74 -4.70 -7.36
C ALA A 325 7.79 -4.32 -8.49
N ALA A 326 6.53 -4.80 -8.46
CA ALA A 326 5.51 -4.43 -9.45
C ALA A 326 5.24 -2.92 -9.44
N ASN A 327 5.08 -2.30 -8.25
CA ASN A 327 4.95 -0.85 -8.11
C ASN A 327 6.13 -0.13 -8.77
N ILE A 328 7.38 -0.52 -8.43
CA ILE A 328 8.60 0.10 -8.96
C ILE A 328 8.69 -0.02 -10.47
N HIS A 329 8.31 -1.15 -11.05
CA HIS A 329 8.29 -1.31 -12.52
C HIS A 329 7.27 -0.39 -13.19
N ILE A 330 6.09 -0.22 -12.62
CA ILE A 330 5.09 0.75 -13.13
C ILE A 330 5.61 2.17 -12.98
N ASP A 331 6.16 2.54 -11.83
CA ASP A 331 6.67 3.88 -11.53
C ASP A 331 7.83 4.28 -12.43
N LEU A 332 8.72 3.36 -12.74
CA LEU A 332 9.82 3.61 -13.69
C LEU A 332 9.30 3.98 -15.09
N ALA A 333 8.20 3.38 -15.54
CA ALA A 333 7.62 3.58 -16.85
C ALA A 333 6.51 4.65 -16.90
N ALA A 334 6.00 5.11 -15.75
CA ALA A 334 4.89 6.05 -15.66
C ALA A 334 5.37 7.51 -15.72
N ARG A 335 4.89 8.33 -16.67
CA ARG A 335 5.21 9.76 -16.72
C ARG A 335 4.61 10.51 -15.53
N ASN A 336 3.41 10.18 -15.13
CA ASN A 336 2.65 10.81 -14.04
C ASN A 336 2.99 10.25 -12.65
N PHE A 337 4.15 9.67 -12.46
CA PHE A 337 4.64 9.23 -11.15
C PHE A 337 4.79 10.42 -10.18
N GLY A 338 4.39 10.21 -8.93
CA GLY A 338 4.56 11.14 -7.83
C GLY A 338 5.66 10.70 -6.87
N VAL A 339 5.32 9.80 -5.98
CA VAL A 339 6.20 9.21 -4.98
C VAL A 339 5.73 7.79 -4.68
N GLN A 340 6.63 6.89 -4.28
CA GLN A 340 6.30 5.53 -3.85
C GLN A 340 6.37 5.41 -2.33
N GLU A 341 5.33 4.85 -1.72
CA GLU A 341 5.43 4.40 -0.34
C GLU A 341 6.40 3.23 -0.23
N TRP A 342 7.32 3.29 0.72
CA TRP A 342 8.37 2.30 0.85
C TRP A 342 8.60 1.91 2.31
N SER A 343 8.17 0.72 2.70
CA SER A 343 8.46 0.17 4.01
C SER A 343 9.94 -0.21 4.15
N GLY A 344 10.53 -0.77 3.10
CA GLY A 344 11.95 -1.07 2.98
C GLY A 344 12.50 -2.04 4.01
N THR A 345 13.69 -2.52 3.76
CA THR A 345 14.48 -3.34 4.69
C THR A 345 15.63 -2.56 5.31
N GLU A 346 15.86 -1.32 4.88
CA GLU A 346 16.97 -0.50 5.33
C GLU A 346 16.75 -0.01 6.76
N PRO A 347 17.74 -0.16 7.64
CA PRO A 347 17.71 0.47 8.95
C PRO A 347 18.00 2.00 8.83
N PRO A 348 17.48 2.79 9.75
CA PRO A 348 16.47 2.40 10.72
C PRO A 348 15.06 2.54 10.16
N ASN A 349 14.22 1.56 10.45
CA ASN A 349 12.79 1.70 10.25
C ASN A 349 12.22 2.31 11.53
N PHE A 350 11.86 3.60 11.53
CA PHE A 350 11.37 4.33 12.70
C PHE A 350 9.84 4.18 12.86
N VAL A 351 9.38 2.94 12.85
CA VAL A 351 7.98 2.62 13.16
C VAL A 351 7.83 2.31 14.65
N ILE A 352 6.70 2.69 15.21
CA ILE A 352 6.37 2.45 16.63
C ILE A 352 6.26 0.94 16.91
N GLN A 353 5.85 0.14 15.90
CA GLN A 353 5.76 -1.31 16.04
C GLN A 353 7.10 -1.97 15.67
N PRO A 354 7.72 -2.72 16.59
CA PRO A 354 8.91 -3.49 16.26
C PRO A 354 8.53 -4.60 15.26
N LEU A 355 9.38 -4.83 14.27
CA LEU A 355 9.32 -6.02 13.43
C LEU A 355 9.39 -7.28 14.31
N LYS A 356 8.54 -8.25 14.04
CA LYS A 356 8.45 -9.49 14.83
C LYS A 356 9.50 -10.54 14.41
N GLY A 357 10.28 -10.29 13.36
CA GLY A 357 11.28 -11.20 12.81
C GLY A 357 12.68 -10.60 12.69
N PRO A 358 13.70 -11.41 12.37
CA PRO A 358 15.04 -10.93 12.05
C PRO A 358 15.00 -10.00 10.83
N ARG A 359 15.77 -8.91 10.85
CA ARG A 359 15.82 -7.92 9.75
C ARG A 359 16.18 -8.50 8.39
N ASP A 360 17.02 -9.55 8.38
CA ASP A 360 17.49 -10.16 7.14
C ASP A 360 16.54 -11.24 6.60
N ALA A 361 15.53 -11.66 7.41
CA ALA A 361 14.61 -12.72 7.02
C ALA A 361 13.87 -12.44 5.71
N LEU A 362 13.49 -11.17 5.49
CA LEU A 362 12.79 -10.78 4.25
C LEU A 362 13.71 -10.94 3.03
N LEU A 363 15.00 -10.61 3.14
CA LEU A 363 15.99 -10.75 2.08
C LEU A 363 16.30 -12.22 1.76
N ASP A 364 16.34 -13.07 2.79
CA ASP A 364 16.56 -14.51 2.63
C ASP A 364 15.37 -15.17 1.94
N VAL A 365 14.15 -14.77 2.31
CA VAL A 365 12.91 -15.30 1.71
C VAL A 365 12.70 -14.77 0.29
N PHE A 366 13.03 -13.49 0.02
CA PHE A 366 12.80 -12.82 -1.25
C PHE A 366 14.09 -12.28 -1.88
N PRO A 367 14.94 -13.14 -2.45
CA PRO A 367 16.17 -12.67 -3.09
C PRO A 367 15.86 -11.81 -4.33
N GLY A 368 16.64 -10.76 -4.52
CA GLY A 368 16.52 -9.85 -5.67
C GLY A 368 15.67 -8.61 -5.42
N LEU A 369 15.39 -8.28 -4.17
CA LEU A 369 14.72 -7.03 -3.80
C LEU A 369 15.35 -5.80 -4.47
N PRO A 370 14.52 -4.82 -4.89
CA PRO A 370 15.04 -3.53 -5.35
C PRO A 370 15.85 -2.84 -4.24
N GLU A 371 16.91 -2.16 -4.64
CA GLU A 371 17.81 -1.47 -3.71
C GLU A 371 17.35 -0.02 -3.49
N CYS A 372 17.22 0.39 -2.23
CA CYS A 372 16.96 1.78 -1.88
C CYS A 372 18.29 2.49 -1.54
N ARG A 373 18.54 3.63 -2.18
CA ARG A 373 19.72 4.47 -1.93
C ARG A 373 19.32 5.94 -1.92
N ARG A 374 19.59 6.61 -0.81
CA ARG A 374 19.37 8.06 -0.67
C ARG A 374 17.98 8.53 -1.10
N GLY A 375 16.95 7.81 -0.68
CA GLY A 375 15.56 8.16 -0.98
C GLY A 375 15.05 7.74 -2.36
N TYR A 376 15.82 6.93 -3.10
CA TYR A 376 15.41 6.38 -4.39
C TYR A 376 15.56 4.86 -4.39
N VAL A 377 14.56 4.17 -4.92
CA VAL A 377 14.58 2.73 -5.14
C VAL A 377 14.94 2.45 -6.61
N TYR A 378 15.83 1.49 -6.80
CA TYR A 378 16.33 1.06 -8.11
C TYR A 378 15.92 -0.38 -8.35
N ALA A 379 15.17 -0.62 -9.43
CA ALA A 379 14.90 -1.98 -9.87
C ALA A 379 16.19 -2.64 -10.36
N ASN A 380 16.33 -3.95 -10.11
CA ASN A 380 17.34 -4.73 -10.83
C ASN A 380 16.86 -4.99 -12.28
N ASP A 381 17.81 -5.27 -13.19
CA ASP A 381 17.49 -5.46 -14.60
C ASP A 381 17.20 -6.93 -14.97
N LYS A 382 16.89 -7.78 -13.98
CA LYS A 382 16.51 -9.16 -14.20
C LYS A 382 15.15 -9.28 -14.91
N PRO A 383 14.96 -10.29 -15.77
CA PRO A 383 13.69 -10.52 -16.44
C PRO A 383 12.52 -10.74 -15.46
N GLY A 384 11.35 -10.24 -15.83
CA GLY A 384 10.14 -10.32 -15.01
C GLY A 384 10.12 -9.26 -13.93
N LEU A 385 9.65 -9.63 -12.74
CA LEU A 385 9.64 -8.77 -11.54
C LEU A 385 11.05 -8.57 -10.94
N GLY A 386 12.00 -9.47 -11.26
CA GLY A 386 13.35 -9.40 -10.75
C GLY A 386 13.52 -9.91 -9.31
N VAL A 387 12.44 -10.19 -8.62
CA VAL A 387 12.42 -10.75 -7.25
C VAL A 387 12.03 -12.22 -7.33
N ASP A 388 12.71 -13.04 -6.56
CA ASP A 388 12.45 -14.48 -6.46
C ASP A 388 11.90 -14.86 -5.08
N LEU A 389 11.62 -16.13 -4.85
CA LEU A 389 11.17 -16.68 -3.58
C LEU A 389 11.96 -17.96 -3.26
N ASP A 390 12.64 -17.97 -2.10
CA ASP A 390 13.16 -19.20 -1.52
C ASP A 390 12.08 -19.88 -0.68
N GLU A 391 11.48 -20.96 -1.21
CA GLU A 391 10.40 -21.69 -0.54
C GLU A 391 10.87 -22.38 0.75
N ARG A 392 12.16 -22.70 0.89
CA ARG A 392 12.71 -23.33 2.12
C ARG A 392 12.85 -22.30 3.22
N GLU A 393 13.34 -21.11 2.86
CA GLU A 393 13.42 -20.00 3.81
C GLU A 393 11.99 -19.54 4.20
N ALA A 394 11.08 -19.41 3.25
CA ALA A 394 9.67 -19.04 3.49
C ALA A 394 8.98 -19.98 4.50
N ALA A 395 9.26 -21.27 4.42
CA ALA A 395 8.68 -22.28 5.33
C ALA A 395 9.09 -22.12 6.81
N LYS A 396 10.15 -21.36 7.10
CA LYS A 396 10.60 -21.09 8.48
C LYS A 396 9.71 -20.07 9.21
N TYR A 397 8.91 -19.31 8.47
CA TYR A 397 8.11 -18.19 8.98
C TYR A 397 6.61 -18.43 8.70
N PRO A 398 5.96 -19.31 9.47
CA PRO A 398 4.53 -19.60 9.26
C PRO A 398 3.67 -18.37 9.56
N CYS A 399 2.59 -18.20 8.80
CA CYS A 399 1.59 -17.17 9.05
C CYS A 399 0.82 -17.44 10.34
N ASP A 400 0.39 -16.35 11.00
CA ASP A 400 -0.54 -16.38 12.13
C ASP A 400 -1.99 -16.17 11.62
N SER A 401 -2.94 -16.92 12.16
CA SER A 401 -4.37 -16.79 11.85
C SER A 401 -5.16 -16.00 12.91
N GLY A 402 -4.45 -15.26 13.77
CA GLY A 402 -5.05 -14.44 14.82
C GLY A 402 -6.05 -13.40 14.33
N VAL A 403 -6.98 -13.03 15.22
CA VAL A 403 -7.98 -12.01 14.92
C VAL A 403 -7.35 -10.62 15.00
N THR A 404 -7.62 -9.80 13.98
CA THR A 404 -7.21 -8.40 13.96
C THR A 404 -7.97 -7.60 15.02
N THR A 405 -7.26 -6.84 15.86
CA THR A 405 -7.84 -6.05 16.95
C THR A 405 -7.58 -4.55 16.85
N TRP A 406 -6.56 -4.11 16.09
CA TRP A 406 -6.20 -2.70 15.97
C TRP A 406 -7.28 -1.83 15.31
N THR A 407 -8.19 -2.45 14.56
CA THR A 407 -9.32 -1.78 13.89
C THR A 407 -10.50 -1.48 14.82
N GLN A 408 -10.37 -1.71 16.14
CA GLN A 408 -11.46 -1.57 17.10
C GLN A 408 -11.42 -0.23 17.85
N THR A 409 -11.06 0.85 17.16
CA THR A 409 -11.09 2.22 17.71
C THR A 409 -12.52 2.68 17.94
N ARG A 410 -12.74 3.50 18.97
CA ARG A 410 -14.05 3.98 19.40
C ARG A 410 -14.08 5.50 19.54
N LEU A 411 -15.27 6.06 19.38
CA LEU A 411 -15.59 7.42 19.78
C LEU A 411 -15.86 7.50 21.29
N ALA A 412 -15.92 8.71 21.83
CA ALA A 412 -16.11 8.95 23.27
C ALA A 412 -17.39 8.30 23.86
N ASP A 413 -18.41 8.10 23.06
CA ASP A 413 -19.67 7.43 23.45
C ASP A 413 -19.60 5.89 23.38
N GLY A 414 -18.47 5.33 22.96
CA GLY A 414 -18.27 3.89 22.79
C GLY A 414 -18.59 3.34 21.41
N THR A 415 -19.07 4.15 20.47
CA THR A 415 -19.34 3.74 19.08
C THR A 415 -18.04 3.37 18.37
N LEU A 416 -18.04 2.28 17.59
CA LEU A 416 -16.90 1.92 16.74
C LEU A 416 -16.69 3.00 15.66
N GLN A 417 -15.45 3.34 15.44
CA GLN A 417 -14.99 4.31 14.45
C GLN A 417 -14.07 3.64 13.44
N THR A 418 -13.95 4.21 12.25
CA THR A 418 -12.92 3.86 11.26
C THR A 418 -11.53 3.92 11.92
N PRO A 419 -10.69 2.91 11.76
CA PRO A 419 -9.40 2.81 12.44
C PRO A 419 -8.36 3.82 11.98
#